data_785aee5df93e0ab8d07d144e83d24469
#
_entry.id   785aee5df93e0ab8d07d144e83d24469
#
_cell.length_a   1.000
_cell.length_b   1.000
_cell.length_c   1.000
_cell.angle_alpha   90.00
_cell.angle_beta   90.00
_cell.angle_gamma   90.00
#
_symmetry.space_group_name_H-M   'P 1'
#
loop_
_entity.id
_entity.type
_entity.pdbx_description
1 polymer ?
#
loop_
_entity_poly.entity_id
_entity_poly.type
_entity_poly.pdbx_seq_one_letter_code
_entity_poly.pdbx_strand_id
1 'polypeptide(L)'
;TTMKFATPKAGVDSLSVVRIGVEGLHDKMDMVYFGAILRNIDGICGFDAQYDCPVAVTLYVDPSAAIPEKMLRDSIEVKEAHMLAHGGKVRVIPVHYELKSYDPAAGRIGRREFLDLMFEQTRDLSAPFKHNTETYGDDAKYPKGVYEVECRGIEKPLIKRSFPYFRGFLSLKEGITRLDVALNDEEVPVLRIVYVKSMWDDAKIWNELLNAKVWPVKYKDGTLKDEEPKFTFKTEGHTL
;
A
#
# COMPACT_ATOMS: atom_id res chain seq x y z
N THR A 1 10.82 0.63 -0.12
CA THR A 1 10.16 -0.36 -1.02
C THR A 1 9.52 -1.45 -0.20
N THR A 2 8.22 -1.59 -0.30
CA THR A 2 7.45 -2.65 0.39
C THR A 2 6.97 -3.71 -0.59
N MET A 3 6.95 -4.96 -0.16
CA MET A 3 6.42 -6.06 -0.95
C MET A 3 5.73 -7.09 -0.04
N LYS A 4 4.46 -7.39 -0.33
CA LYS A 4 3.68 -8.42 0.35
C LYS A 4 3.78 -9.75 -0.41
N PHE A 5 4.02 -10.83 0.30
CA PHE A 5 4.08 -12.18 -0.26
C PHE A 5 2.86 -13.01 0.12
N ALA A 6 2.48 -12.94 1.39
CA ALA A 6 1.36 -13.70 1.93
C ALA A 6 0.55 -12.87 2.93
N THR A 7 -0.71 -13.24 3.06
CA THR A 7 -1.56 -12.74 4.14
C THR A 7 -1.33 -13.60 5.37
N PRO A 8 -1.13 -12.99 6.56
CA PRO A 8 -1.04 -13.75 7.80
C PRO A 8 -2.29 -14.62 8.01
N LYS A 9 -2.09 -15.82 8.53
CA LYS A 9 -3.19 -16.76 8.79
C LYS A 9 -4.25 -16.14 9.72
N ALA A 10 -5.49 -16.60 9.60
CA ALA A 10 -6.55 -16.24 10.54
C ALA A 10 -6.13 -16.58 11.99
N GLY A 11 -6.38 -15.68 12.93
CA GLY A 11 -5.99 -15.83 14.34
C GLY A 11 -4.54 -15.40 14.66
N VAL A 12 -3.76 -14.96 13.67
CA VAL A 12 -2.45 -14.32 13.91
C VAL A 12 -2.66 -12.81 14.06
N ASP A 13 -2.58 -12.31 15.28
CA ASP A 13 -2.83 -10.91 15.60
C ASP A 13 -1.60 -10.01 15.41
N SER A 14 -0.41 -10.60 15.39
CA SER A 14 0.83 -9.87 15.18
C SER A 14 1.89 -10.74 14.51
N LEU A 15 2.78 -10.10 13.76
CA LEU A 15 3.92 -10.69 13.09
C LEU A 15 5.21 -10.37 13.85
N SER A 16 6.17 -11.27 13.79
CA SER A 16 7.54 -11.00 14.23
C SER A 16 8.26 -10.13 13.21
N VAL A 17 9.10 -9.23 13.70
CA VAL A 17 9.94 -8.36 12.87
C VAL A 17 11.38 -8.83 12.97
N VAL A 18 11.98 -9.11 11.82
CA VAL A 18 13.42 -9.41 11.68
C VAL A 18 14.05 -8.32 10.85
N ARG A 19 15.13 -7.72 11.34
CA ARG A 19 15.90 -6.73 10.58
C ARG A 19 17.19 -7.33 10.06
N ILE A 20 17.48 -7.05 8.81
CA ILE A 20 18.70 -7.46 8.14
C ILE A 20 19.34 -6.31 7.39
N GLY A 21 20.64 -6.34 7.24
CA GLY A 21 21.38 -5.48 6.33
C GLY A 21 21.85 -6.29 5.13
N VAL A 22 21.62 -5.79 3.93
CA VAL A 22 21.95 -6.48 2.68
C VAL A 22 22.77 -5.58 1.77
N GLU A 23 23.93 -6.05 1.31
CA GLU A 23 24.68 -5.43 0.22
C GLU A 23 24.26 -6.02 -1.13
N GLY A 24 24.47 -5.23 -2.21
CA GLY A 24 24.16 -5.64 -3.59
C GLY A 24 22.79 -5.21 -4.09
N LEU A 25 22.00 -4.52 -3.26
CA LEU A 25 20.70 -3.96 -3.65
C LEU A 25 20.89 -2.50 -4.09
N HIS A 26 20.99 -2.24 -5.39
CA HIS A 26 21.35 -0.94 -5.92
C HIS A 26 20.16 -0.15 -6.46
N ASP A 27 19.14 -0.83 -6.95
CA ASP A 27 17.99 -0.20 -7.59
C ASP A 27 16.66 -0.93 -7.35
N LYS A 28 15.62 -0.43 -7.99
CA LYS A 28 14.27 -1.00 -7.91
C LYS A 28 14.17 -2.42 -8.47
N MET A 29 14.99 -2.76 -9.45
CA MET A 29 14.96 -4.09 -10.06
C MET A 29 15.64 -5.10 -9.15
N ASP A 30 16.73 -4.72 -8.50
CA ASP A 30 17.35 -5.55 -7.45
C ASP A 30 16.35 -5.87 -6.34
N MET A 31 15.53 -4.88 -5.92
CA MET A 31 14.46 -5.13 -4.93
C MET A 31 13.42 -6.13 -5.42
N VAL A 32 13.10 -6.13 -6.72
CA VAL A 32 12.17 -7.12 -7.30
C VAL A 32 12.79 -8.51 -7.32
N TYR A 33 14.06 -8.63 -7.69
CA TYR A 33 14.78 -9.90 -7.71
C TYR A 33 14.99 -10.46 -6.30
N PHE A 34 15.37 -9.60 -5.37
CA PHE A 34 15.48 -9.93 -3.95
C PHE A 34 14.14 -10.39 -3.37
N GLY A 35 13.06 -9.69 -3.70
CA GLY A 35 11.71 -10.09 -3.32
C GLY A 35 11.30 -11.45 -3.87
N ALA A 36 11.73 -11.81 -5.08
CA ALA A 36 11.49 -13.14 -5.64
C ALA A 36 12.21 -14.24 -4.85
N ILE A 37 13.41 -13.96 -4.34
CA ILE A 37 14.16 -14.86 -3.46
C ILE A 37 13.42 -15.02 -2.11
N LEU A 38 13.10 -13.92 -1.45
CA LEU A 38 12.45 -13.93 -0.13
C LEU A 38 11.08 -14.60 -0.15
N ARG A 39 10.34 -14.49 -1.24
CA ARG A 39 9.01 -15.12 -1.41
C ARG A 39 9.05 -16.64 -1.27
N ASN A 40 10.18 -17.27 -1.57
CA ASN A 40 10.37 -18.72 -1.48
C ASN A 40 10.76 -19.19 -0.06
N ILE A 41 10.90 -18.29 0.89
CA ILE A 41 11.21 -18.62 2.29
C ILE A 41 9.86 -18.68 3.04
N ASP A 42 9.49 -19.87 3.47
CA ASP A 42 8.26 -20.11 4.21
C ASP A 42 8.24 -19.29 5.51
N GLY A 43 7.09 -18.65 5.76
CA GLY A 43 6.88 -17.83 6.94
C GLY A 43 7.19 -16.34 6.76
N ILE A 44 7.86 -15.92 5.70
CA ILE A 44 8.01 -14.50 5.39
C ILE A 44 6.75 -14.00 4.69
N CYS A 45 6.01 -13.11 5.36
CA CYS A 45 4.76 -12.54 4.83
C CYS A 45 4.99 -11.32 3.93
N GLY A 46 6.13 -10.66 4.08
CA GLY A 46 6.51 -9.50 3.28
C GLY A 46 7.76 -8.82 3.83
N PHE A 47 8.19 -7.77 3.14
CA PHE A 47 9.31 -6.95 3.59
C PHE A 47 9.13 -5.48 3.26
N ASP A 48 9.84 -4.64 3.98
CA ASP A 48 10.11 -3.25 3.64
C ASP A 48 11.62 -3.01 3.59
N ALA A 49 12.09 -2.34 2.55
CA ALA A 49 13.50 -2.01 2.38
C ALA A 49 13.68 -0.50 2.23
N GLN A 50 14.65 0.02 2.96
CA GLN A 50 15.07 1.42 2.89
C GLN A 50 16.51 1.46 2.37
N TYR A 51 16.72 2.25 1.32
CA TYR A 51 18.05 2.41 0.74
C TYR A 51 18.99 3.08 1.74
N ASP A 52 20.04 2.33 2.10
CA ASP A 52 21.12 2.72 2.97
C ASP A 52 22.37 1.93 2.54
N CYS A 53 23.47 1.97 3.28
CA CYS A 53 24.67 1.19 2.99
C CYS A 53 25.19 0.51 4.27
N PRO A 54 24.89 -0.79 4.48
CA PRO A 54 24.06 -1.71 3.67
C PRO A 54 22.57 -1.35 3.67
N VAL A 55 21.82 -1.86 2.70
CA VAL A 55 20.37 -1.62 2.64
C VAL A 55 19.70 -2.24 3.85
N ALA A 56 18.92 -1.43 4.57
CA ALA A 56 18.15 -1.88 5.72
C ALA A 56 16.85 -2.55 5.24
N VAL A 57 16.69 -3.82 5.54
CA VAL A 57 15.51 -4.62 5.20
C VAL A 57 14.81 -5.09 6.46
N THR A 58 13.53 -4.80 6.55
CA THR A 58 12.63 -5.29 7.60
C THR A 58 11.79 -6.42 7.04
N LEU A 59 11.92 -7.61 7.59
CA LEU A 59 11.12 -8.77 7.24
C LEU A 59 9.96 -8.91 8.23
N TYR A 60 8.79 -9.20 7.72
CA TYR A 60 7.59 -9.49 8.50
C TYR A 60 7.30 -10.98 8.43
N VAL A 61 7.40 -11.65 9.57
CA VAL A 61 7.49 -13.11 9.68
C VAL A 61 6.33 -13.63 10.52
N ASP A 62 5.71 -14.72 10.06
CA ASP A 62 4.74 -15.48 10.84
C ASP A 62 5.40 -15.89 12.18
N PRO A 63 4.78 -15.60 13.34
CA PRO A 63 5.41 -15.86 14.65
C PRO A 63 5.65 -17.35 14.93
N SER A 64 5.01 -18.25 14.20
CA SER A 64 5.23 -19.69 14.28
C SER A 64 6.44 -20.17 13.43
N ALA A 65 6.96 -19.32 12.55
CA ALA A 65 8.08 -19.64 11.68
C ALA A 65 9.41 -19.29 12.35
N ALA A 66 10.38 -20.19 12.26
CA ALA A 66 11.77 -19.92 12.62
C ALA A 66 12.56 -19.57 11.36
N ILE A 67 13.13 -18.37 11.33
CA ILE A 67 13.97 -17.88 10.23
C ILE A 67 15.38 -17.63 10.76
N PRO A 68 16.19 -18.68 10.96
CA PRO A 68 17.55 -18.52 11.49
C PRO A 68 18.48 -17.84 10.47
N GLU A 69 19.50 -17.15 10.96
CA GLU A 69 20.46 -16.41 10.12
C GLU A 69 21.05 -17.29 9.00
N LYS A 70 21.45 -18.52 9.33
CA LYS A 70 22.02 -19.45 8.35
C LYS A 70 21.06 -19.71 7.18
N MET A 71 19.78 -19.93 7.47
CA MET A 71 18.77 -20.15 6.44
C MET A 71 18.61 -18.93 5.53
N LEU A 72 18.56 -17.72 6.12
CA LEU A 72 18.49 -16.48 5.34
C LEU A 72 19.73 -16.29 4.49
N ARG A 73 20.90 -16.51 5.05
CA ARG A 73 22.18 -16.40 4.34
C ARG A 73 22.23 -17.36 3.15
N ASP A 74 21.94 -18.62 3.37
CA ASP A 74 21.92 -19.65 2.33
C ASP A 74 20.90 -19.34 1.22
N SER A 75 19.78 -18.67 1.56
CA SER A 75 18.73 -18.30 0.61
C SER A 75 19.03 -17.01 -0.15
N ILE A 76 19.70 -16.04 0.47
CA ILE A 76 19.96 -14.70 -0.08
C ILE A 76 21.25 -14.69 -0.90
N GLU A 77 22.31 -15.32 -0.42
CA GLU A 77 23.64 -15.35 -1.04
C GLU A 77 23.71 -16.37 -2.19
N VAL A 78 22.70 -16.34 -3.06
CA VAL A 78 22.64 -17.17 -4.27
C VAL A 78 23.22 -16.43 -5.46
N LYS A 79 23.60 -17.18 -6.49
CA LYS A 79 24.15 -16.61 -7.73
C LYS A 79 23.09 -16.16 -8.71
N GLU A 80 21.87 -16.66 -8.55
CA GLU A 80 20.78 -16.48 -9.50
C GLU A 80 19.45 -16.32 -8.78
N ALA A 81 18.62 -15.39 -9.24
CA ALA A 81 17.23 -15.26 -8.87
C ALA A 81 16.33 -15.83 -9.98
N HIS A 82 15.32 -16.58 -9.60
CA HIS A 82 14.35 -17.18 -10.51
C HIS A 82 13.04 -16.40 -10.44
N MET A 83 12.64 -15.83 -11.57
CA MET A 83 11.42 -15.02 -11.66
C MET A 83 10.43 -15.62 -12.63
N LEU A 84 9.17 -15.67 -12.22
CA LEU A 84 8.06 -16.01 -13.11
C LEU A 84 7.75 -14.80 -14.01
N ALA A 85 8.04 -14.91 -15.29
CA ALA A 85 7.71 -13.91 -16.29
C ALA A 85 6.30 -14.12 -16.87
N HIS A 86 5.82 -13.12 -17.60
CA HIS A 86 4.55 -13.22 -18.34
C HIS A 86 4.53 -14.49 -19.21
N GLY A 87 3.43 -15.23 -19.19
CA GLY A 87 3.27 -16.49 -19.93
C GLY A 87 3.87 -17.71 -19.23
N GLY A 88 4.17 -17.64 -17.92
CA GLY A 88 4.62 -18.79 -17.13
C GLY A 88 6.08 -19.21 -17.35
N LYS A 89 6.85 -18.43 -18.11
CA LYS A 89 8.28 -18.69 -18.33
C LYS A 89 9.09 -18.24 -17.12
N VAL A 90 10.02 -19.08 -16.67
CA VAL A 90 10.99 -18.71 -15.64
C VAL A 90 12.15 -17.95 -16.31
N ARG A 91 12.44 -16.77 -15.80
CA ARG A 91 13.65 -16.01 -16.14
C ARG A 91 14.66 -16.21 -15.02
N VAL A 92 15.89 -16.50 -15.40
CA VAL A 92 17.02 -16.63 -14.51
C VAL A 92 17.84 -15.35 -14.61
N ILE A 93 18.04 -14.68 -13.49
CA ILE A 93 18.75 -13.40 -13.41
C ILE A 93 19.98 -13.57 -12.53
N PRO A 94 21.19 -13.27 -13.01
CA PRO A 94 22.38 -13.25 -12.16
C PRO A 94 22.21 -12.18 -11.07
N VAL A 95 22.50 -12.55 -9.84
CA VAL A 95 22.43 -11.65 -8.69
C VAL A 95 23.66 -11.86 -7.77
N HIS A 96 23.95 -10.85 -6.96
CA HIS A 96 25.00 -10.93 -5.98
C HIS A 96 24.58 -10.12 -4.74
N TYR A 97 24.01 -10.80 -3.76
CA TYR A 97 23.59 -10.21 -2.49
C TYR A 97 24.40 -10.81 -1.36
N GLU A 98 24.67 -10.01 -0.35
CA GLU A 98 25.42 -10.44 0.83
C GLU A 98 24.72 -9.97 2.11
N LEU A 99 24.43 -10.90 3.01
CA LEU A 99 23.86 -10.62 4.32
C LEU A 99 24.91 -10.06 5.28
N LYS A 100 24.79 -8.79 5.67
CA LYS A 100 25.76 -8.08 6.53
C LYS A 100 25.35 -8.03 7.99
N SER A 101 24.07 -8.02 8.28
CA SER A 101 23.57 -8.02 9.65
C SER A 101 22.27 -8.79 9.77
N TYR A 102 21.99 -9.27 10.97
CA TYR A 102 20.81 -10.05 11.29
C TYR A 102 20.38 -9.76 12.73
N ASP A 103 19.16 -9.26 12.90
CA ASP A 103 18.49 -9.04 14.18
C ASP A 103 17.13 -9.74 14.18
N PRO A 104 17.01 -10.94 14.78
CA PRO A 104 15.79 -11.72 14.81
C PRO A 104 14.75 -11.19 15.80
N ALA A 105 15.14 -10.29 16.70
CA ALA A 105 14.30 -9.79 17.79
C ALA A 105 14.00 -8.29 17.64
N ALA A 106 13.93 -7.79 16.41
CA ALA A 106 13.75 -6.37 16.13
C ALA A 106 12.37 -5.81 16.54
N GLY A 107 11.42 -6.67 16.89
CA GLY A 107 10.12 -6.27 17.41
C GLY A 107 8.94 -7.09 16.87
N ARG A 108 7.77 -6.50 16.95
CA ARG A 108 6.52 -7.06 16.44
C ARG A 108 5.71 -5.97 15.75
N ILE A 109 4.88 -6.36 14.80
CA ILE A 109 3.91 -5.48 14.14
C ILE A 109 2.53 -6.10 14.26
N GLY A 110 1.50 -5.29 14.51
CA GLY A 110 0.12 -5.75 14.50
C GLY A 110 -0.32 -6.19 13.10
N ARG A 111 -1.20 -7.20 13.03
CA ARG A 111 -1.76 -7.68 11.76
C ARG A 111 -2.32 -6.54 10.91
N ARG A 112 -3.13 -5.68 11.50
CA ARG A 112 -3.73 -4.54 10.79
C ARG A 112 -2.68 -3.56 10.28
N GLU A 113 -1.73 -3.20 11.12
CA GLU A 113 -0.64 -2.30 10.75
C GLU A 113 0.20 -2.88 9.58
N PHE A 114 0.49 -4.19 9.61
CA PHE A 114 1.16 -4.87 8.49
C PHE A 114 0.33 -4.81 7.21
N LEU A 115 -0.97 -5.10 7.27
CA LEU A 115 -1.83 -5.08 6.10
C LEU A 115 -1.95 -3.67 5.50
N ASP A 116 -2.08 -2.66 6.34
CA ASP A 116 -2.10 -1.25 5.93
C ASP A 116 -0.76 -0.86 5.26
N LEU A 117 0.36 -1.17 5.90
CA LEU A 117 1.71 -0.91 5.36
C LEU A 117 1.92 -1.57 3.99
N MET A 118 1.49 -2.81 3.83
CA MET A 118 1.65 -3.55 2.58
C MET A 118 0.65 -3.14 1.49
N PHE A 119 -0.46 -2.52 1.86
CA PHE A 119 -1.45 -2.03 0.92
C PHE A 119 -1.08 -0.66 0.37
N GLU A 120 -0.64 0.23 1.22
CA GLU A 120 -0.18 1.57 0.87
C GLU A 120 1.23 1.50 0.27
N GLN A 121 1.36 1.01 -0.94
CA GLN A 121 2.62 1.11 -1.65
C GLN A 121 2.99 2.57 -1.90
N THR A 122 3.91 3.13 -1.08
CA THR A 122 4.87 4.21 -1.40
C THR A 122 4.44 5.37 -2.32
N ARG A 123 3.15 5.60 -2.53
CA ARG A 123 2.67 6.80 -3.22
C ARG A 123 2.25 7.81 -2.17
N ASP A 124 2.84 8.96 -2.22
CA ASP A 124 2.32 10.11 -1.49
C ASP A 124 0.90 10.40 -1.97
N LEU A 125 -0.08 9.91 -1.23
CA LEU A 125 -1.50 10.10 -1.51
C LEU A 125 -1.94 11.54 -1.20
N SER A 126 -1.12 12.32 -0.50
CA SER A 126 -1.42 13.70 -0.10
C SER A 126 -1.17 14.69 -1.23
N ALA A 127 -0.23 14.42 -2.13
CA ALA A 127 0.20 15.36 -3.15
C ALA A 127 -0.94 15.99 -3.97
N PRO A 128 -1.97 15.26 -4.43
CA PRO A 128 -3.10 15.85 -5.15
C PRO A 128 -3.94 16.82 -4.31
N PHE A 129 -3.93 16.66 -2.97
CA PHE A 129 -4.70 17.49 -2.04
C PHE A 129 -3.91 18.68 -1.48
N LYS A 130 -2.70 18.94 -1.97
CA LYS A 130 -1.82 19.96 -1.44
C LYS A 130 -2.52 21.32 -1.32
N HIS A 131 -3.21 21.77 -2.36
CA HIS A 131 -3.95 23.03 -2.33
C HIS A 131 -5.00 23.05 -1.22
N ASN A 132 -5.84 22.02 -1.12
CA ASN A 132 -6.87 21.94 -0.10
C ASN A 132 -6.29 21.83 1.31
N THR A 133 -5.17 21.10 1.46
CA THR A 133 -4.47 20.98 2.75
C THR A 133 -3.85 22.31 3.18
N GLU A 134 -3.25 23.07 2.27
CA GLU A 134 -2.70 24.40 2.55
C GLU A 134 -3.82 25.40 2.89
N THR A 135 -4.94 25.34 2.17
CA THR A 135 -6.06 26.29 2.36
C THR A 135 -6.85 25.99 3.64
N TYR A 136 -7.11 24.71 3.93
CA TYR A 136 -8.00 24.26 5.00
C TYR A 136 -7.28 23.49 6.11
N GLY A 137 -5.97 23.58 6.22
CA GLY A 137 -5.17 22.79 7.16
C GLY A 137 -5.33 23.16 8.64
N ASP A 138 -5.84 24.35 8.93
CA ASP A 138 -6.13 24.78 10.30
C ASP A 138 -7.42 24.13 10.81
N ASP A 139 -7.30 23.10 11.64
CA ASP A 139 -8.42 22.34 12.16
C ASP A 139 -9.29 23.13 13.17
N ALA A 140 -8.73 24.14 13.81
CA ALA A 140 -9.50 25.04 14.69
C ALA A 140 -10.45 25.94 13.89
N LYS A 141 -9.98 26.40 12.74
CA LYS A 141 -10.76 27.24 11.82
C LYS A 141 -11.68 26.41 10.92
N TYR A 142 -11.20 25.25 10.49
CA TYR A 142 -11.90 24.36 9.57
C TYR A 142 -12.01 22.93 10.15
N PRO A 143 -12.96 22.73 11.09
CA PRO A 143 -13.17 21.41 11.69
C PRO A 143 -13.40 20.32 10.63
N LYS A 144 -12.74 19.17 10.79
CA LYS A 144 -12.79 18.05 9.87
C LYS A 144 -13.81 16.99 10.28
N GLY A 145 -14.41 16.38 9.28
CA GLY A 145 -15.13 15.12 9.38
C GLY A 145 -14.45 14.05 8.57
N VAL A 146 -14.80 12.80 8.83
CA VAL A 146 -14.32 11.64 8.09
C VAL A 146 -15.51 10.83 7.63
N TYR A 147 -15.59 10.57 6.34
CA TYR A 147 -16.55 9.63 5.74
C TYR A 147 -15.82 8.35 5.39
N GLU A 148 -16.30 7.22 5.89
CA GLU A 148 -15.71 5.91 5.62
C GLU A 148 -16.68 5.04 4.82
N VAL A 149 -16.15 4.31 3.83
CA VAL A 149 -16.92 3.35 3.04
C VAL A 149 -16.09 2.11 2.74
N GLU A 150 -16.67 0.93 2.99
CA GLU A 150 -16.08 -0.33 2.58
C GLU A 150 -16.24 -0.56 1.08
N CYS A 151 -15.14 -0.98 0.43
CA CYS A 151 -15.13 -1.35 -0.99
C CYS A 151 -15.31 -2.86 -1.17
N ARG A 152 -16.35 -3.41 -0.55
CA ARG A 152 -16.66 -4.83 -0.61
C ARG A 152 -17.22 -5.17 -2.01
N GLY A 153 -16.66 -6.20 -2.64
CA GLY A 153 -17.04 -6.63 -3.99
C GLY A 153 -16.30 -5.94 -5.14
N ILE A 154 -15.43 -4.95 -4.86
CA ILE A 154 -14.48 -4.44 -5.85
C ILE A 154 -13.18 -5.24 -5.74
N GLU A 155 -12.68 -5.74 -6.85
CA GLU A 155 -11.38 -6.41 -6.88
C GLU A 155 -10.25 -5.46 -6.48
N LYS A 156 -9.36 -5.89 -5.59
CA LYS A 156 -8.19 -5.08 -5.13
C LYS A 156 -7.36 -4.52 -6.29
N PRO A 157 -7.05 -5.28 -7.37
CA PRO A 157 -6.34 -4.72 -8.52
C PRO A 157 -7.09 -3.61 -9.24
N LEU A 158 -8.42 -3.68 -9.30
CA LEU A 158 -9.25 -2.65 -9.92
C LEU A 158 -9.21 -1.36 -9.11
N ILE A 159 -9.30 -1.43 -7.78
CA ILE A 159 -9.15 -0.27 -6.90
C ILE A 159 -7.78 0.37 -7.13
N LYS A 160 -6.69 -0.39 -7.10
CA LYS A 160 -5.34 0.14 -7.29
C LYS A 160 -5.15 0.86 -8.62
N ARG A 161 -5.70 0.32 -9.72
CA ARG A 161 -5.58 0.92 -11.06
C ARG A 161 -6.46 2.14 -11.25
N SER A 162 -7.62 2.12 -10.66
CA SER A 162 -8.67 3.14 -10.90
C SER A 162 -8.69 4.23 -9.84
N PHE A 163 -8.09 3.97 -8.69
CA PHE A 163 -8.00 4.89 -7.57
C PHE A 163 -7.35 6.24 -7.89
N PRO A 164 -6.30 6.35 -8.73
CA PRO A 164 -5.75 7.64 -9.11
C PRO A 164 -6.76 8.57 -9.79
N TYR A 165 -7.69 8.04 -10.58
CA TYR A 165 -8.75 8.83 -11.22
C TYR A 165 -9.75 9.36 -10.20
N PHE A 166 -10.21 8.50 -9.30
CA PHE A 166 -11.12 8.90 -8.23
C PHE A 166 -10.49 9.92 -7.28
N ARG A 167 -9.23 9.72 -6.89
CA ARG A 167 -8.46 10.66 -6.09
C ARG A 167 -8.29 12.00 -6.80
N GLY A 168 -7.96 11.99 -8.09
CA GLY A 168 -7.86 13.20 -8.91
C GLY A 168 -9.19 13.97 -8.94
N PHE A 169 -10.28 13.27 -9.09
CA PHE A 169 -11.64 13.86 -9.01
C PHE A 169 -11.91 14.50 -7.64
N LEU A 170 -11.66 13.78 -6.55
CA LEU A 170 -11.87 14.30 -5.20
C LEU A 170 -10.98 15.51 -4.88
N SER A 171 -9.74 15.53 -5.37
CA SER A 171 -8.79 16.60 -5.11
C SER A 171 -9.20 17.96 -5.72
N LEU A 172 -10.08 17.95 -6.72
CA LEU A 172 -10.65 19.15 -7.31
C LEU A 172 -11.82 19.73 -6.50
N LYS A 173 -12.28 19.04 -5.46
CA LYS A 173 -13.40 19.50 -4.64
C LYS A 173 -12.89 20.28 -3.45
N GLU A 174 -13.28 21.56 -3.39
CA GLU A 174 -12.98 22.43 -2.26
C GLU A 174 -13.41 21.80 -0.94
N GLY A 175 -12.53 21.85 0.08
CA GLY A 175 -12.82 21.29 1.39
C GLY A 175 -12.67 19.77 1.54
N ILE A 176 -12.32 19.03 0.48
CA ILE A 176 -11.84 17.65 0.59
C ILE A 176 -10.33 17.70 0.75
N THR A 177 -9.83 17.34 1.93
CA THR A 177 -8.42 17.56 2.28
C THR A 177 -7.56 16.31 2.22
N ARG A 178 -8.17 15.11 2.25
CA ARG A 178 -7.43 13.85 2.25
C ARG A 178 -8.31 12.69 1.77
N LEU A 179 -7.68 11.73 1.15
CA LEU A 179 -8.25 10.43 0.82
C LEU A 179 -7.25 9.34 1.18
N ASP A 180 -7.64 8.48 2.11
CA ASP A 180 -6.87 7.30 2.50
C ASP A 180 -7.58 6.02 2.05
N VAL A 181 -6.79 5.00 1.79
CA VAL A 181 -7.26 3.63 1.60
C VAL A 181 -6.56 2.75 2.60
N ALA A 182 -7.32 2.05 3.42
CA ALA A 182 -6.80 1.06 4.36
C ALA A 182 -7.52 -0.27 4.15
N LEU A 183 -6.95 -1.35 4.70
CA LEU A 183 -7.64 -2.64 4.77
C LEU A 183 -8.24 -2.79 6.17
N ASN A 184 -9.48 -3.24 6.26
CA ASN A 184 -10.06 -3.66 7.54
C ASN A 184 -9.56 -5.06 7.94
N ASP A 185 -10.03 -5.58 9.06
CA ASP A 185 -9.58 -6.86 9.60
C ASP A 185 -9.96 -8.07 8.71
N GLU A 186 -10.97 -7.89 7.84
CA GLU A 186 -11.37 -8.87 6.82
C GLU A 186 -10.62 -8.69 5.49
N GLU A 187 -9.61 -7.82 5.45
CA GLU A 187 -8.86 -7.43 4.24
C GLU A 187 -9.71 -6.75 3.16
N VAL A 188 -10.85 -6.19 3.55
CA VAL A 188 -11.66 -5.38 2.66
C VAL A 188 -11.10 -3.94 2.63
N PRO A 189 -10.90 -3.35 1.44
CA PRO A 189 -10.50 -1.96 1.33
C PRO A 189 -11.56 -1.02 1.90
N VAL A 190 -11.12 -0.06 2.71
CA VAL A 190 -11.94 1.03 3.26
C VAL A 190 -11.39 2.34 2.75
N LEU A 191 -12.23 3.14 2.12
CA LEU A 191 -11.90 4.52 1.76
C LEU A 191 -12.27 5.45 2.91
N ARG A 192 -11.36 6.36 3.26
CA ARG A 192 -11.57 7.42 4.25
C ARG A 192 -11.40 8.76 3.56
N ILE A 193 -12.48 9.52 3.48
CA ILE A 193 -12.51 10.85 2.90
C ILE A 193 -12.55 11.86 4.04
N VAL A 194 -11.51 12.69 4.16
CA VAL A 194 -11.44 13.76 5.15
C VAL A 194 -11.91 15.06 4.53
N TYR A 195 -12.88 15.71 5.17
CA TYR A 195 -13.56 16.87 4.64
C TYR A 195 -13.77 17.98 5.68
N VAL A 196 -13.96 19.19 5.22
CA VAL A 196 -14.33 20.34 6.04
C VAL A 196 -15.83 20.30 6.34
N LYS A 197 -16.21 20.21 7.62
CA LYS A 197 -17.60 20.04 8.08
C LYS A 197 -18.54 21.18 7.69
N SER A 198 -18.03 22.40 7.50
CA SER A 198 -18.84 23.53 7.04
C SER A 198 -19.18 23.48 5.55
N MET A 199 -18.52 22.61 4.78
CA MET A 199 -18.67 22.51 3.31
C MET A 199 -19.33 21.21 2.88
N TRP A 200 -19.11 20.14 3.65
CA TRP A 200 -19.52 18.78 3.36
C TRP A 200 -20.17 18.11 4.55
N ASP A 201 -21.04 17.16 4.27
CA ASP A 201 -21.59 16.17 5.20
C ASP A 201 -21.66 14.81 4.47
N ASP A 202 -22.03 13.76 5.20
CA ASP A 202 -22.04 12.40 4.68
C ASP A 202 -23.00 12.24 3.49
N ALA A 203 -24.19 12.85 3.55
CA ALA A 203 -25.17 12.78 2.48
C ALA A 203 -24.66 13.48 1.20
N LYS A 204 -24.05 14.63 1.34
CA LYS A 204 -23.45 15.37 0.23
C LYS A 204 -22.27 14.63 -0.38
N ILE A 205 -21.39 14.02 0.45
CA ILE A 205 -20.29 13.19 -0.02
C ILE A 205 -20.83 12.01 -0.82
N TRP A 206 -21.83 11.31 -0.31
CA TRP A 206 -22.46 10.22 -1.04
C TRP A 206 -23.02 10.67 -2.39
N ASN A 207 -23.88 11.68 -2.37
CA ASN A 207 -24.61 12.09 -3.57
C ASN A 207 -23.74 12.72 -4.66
N GLU A 208 -22.77 13.55 -4.27
CA GLU A 208 -21.98 14.32 -5.21
C GLU A 208 -20.64 13.67 -5.56
N LEU A 209 -20.07 12.82 -4.69
CA LEU A 209 -18.76 12.23 -4.89
C LEU A 209 -18.84 10.72 -5.16
N LEU A 210 -19.44 9.95 -4.25
CA LEU A 210 -19.44 8.48 -4.38
C LEU A 210 -20.44 8.01 -5.44
N ASN A 211 -21.58 8.68 -5.59
CA ASN A 211 -22.59 8.37 -6.59
C ASN A 211 -22.46 9.22 -7.88
N ALA A 212 -21.32 9.90 -8.05
CA ALA A 212 -21.08 10.70 -9.25
C ALA A 212 -21.09 9.84 -10.51
N LYS A 213 -21.72 10.34 -11.56
CA LYS A 213 -21.79 9.65 -12.86
C LYS A 213 -20.59 9.91 -13.74
N VAL A 214 -19.83 10.94 -13.42
CA VAL A 214 -18.63 11.37 -14.15
C VAL A 214 -17.58 11.81 -13.13
N TRP A 215 -16.35 11.50 -13.43
CA TRP A 215 -15.18 11.98 -12.68
C TRP A 215 -14.38 12.97 -13.53
N PRO A 216 -14.58 14.30 -13.38
CA PRO A 216 -13.69 15.29 -13.97
C PRO A 216 -12.28 15.12 -13.38
N VAL A 217 -11.29 14.88 -14.23
CA VAL A 217 -9.90 14.64 -13.82
C VAL A 217 -8.99 15.61 -14.53
N LYS A 218 -8.09 16.24 -13.77
CA LYS A 218 -7.06 17.12 -14.32
C LYS A 218 -5.84 16.30 -14.74
N TYR A 219 -5.48 16.39 -16.00
CA TYR A 219 -4.32 15.75 -16.57
C TYR A 219 -3.04 16.58 -16.38
N LYS A 220 -1.88 15.97 -16.63
CA LYS A 220 -0.56 16.63 -16.45
C LYS A 220 -0.38 17.88 -17.30
N ASP A 221 -1.03 17.96 -18.45
CA ASP A 221 -1.04 19.12 -19.35
C ASP A 221 -1.98 20.24 -18.88
N GLY A 222 -2.64 20.05 -17.75
CA GLY A 222 -3.60 21.01 -17.17
C GLY A 222 -5.02 20.91 -17.71
N THR A 223 -5.29 20.05 -18.69
CA THR A 223 -6.65 19.85 -19.22
C THR A 223 -7.52 19.09 -18.24
N LEU A 224 -8.82 19.46 -18.19
CA LEU A 224 -9.86 18.69 -17.50
C LEU A 224 -10.55 17.80 -18.52
N LYS A 225 -10.71 16.53 -18.17
CA LYS A 225 -11.46 15.55 -18.96
C LYS A 225 -12.44 14.83 -18.06
N ASP A 226 -13.61 14.59 -18.57
CA ASP A 226 -14.61 13.77 -17.93
C ASP A 226 -14.30 12.29 -18.17
N GLU A 227 -14.07 11.56 -17.08
CA GLU A 227 -13.81 10.13 -17.09
C GLU A 227 -15.04 9.38 -16.58
N GLU A 228 -15.33 8.24 -17.18
CA GLU A 228 -16.33 7.33 -16.62
C GLU A 228 -15.80 6.74 -15.30
N PRO A 229 -16.68 6.60 -14.28
CA PRO A 229 -16.31 5.92 -13.06
C PRO A 229 -15.78 4.52 -13.34
N LYS A 230 -14.59 4.23 -12.83
CA LYS A 230 -13.93 2.92 -13.02
C LYS A 230 -14.43 1.87 -12.03
N PHE A 231 -15.11 2.31 -11.00
CA PHE A 231 -15.90 1.51 -10.06
C PHE A 231 -17.05 2.38 -9.53
N THR A 232 -18.07 1.75 -9.00
CA THR A 232 -19.23 2.43 -8.44
C THR A 232 -19.58 1.87 -7.09
N PHE A 233 -20.07 2.72 -6.20
CA PHE A 233 -20.61 2.31 -4.92
C PHE A 233 -22.09 1.93 -5.11
N LYS A 234 -22.52 0.81 -4.54
CA LYS A 234 -23.87 0.28 -4.73
C LYS A 234 -24.85 0.74 -3.66
N THR A 235 -24.34 1.03 -2.48
CA THR A 235 -25.16 1.34 -1.31
C THR A 235 -24.55 2.51 -0.56
N GLU A 236 -25.39 3.43 -0.12
CA GLU A 236 -24.95 4.55 0.69
C GLU A 236 -24.18 4.05 1.92
N GLY A 237 -22.97 4.57 2.05
CA GLY A 237 -22.21 4.53 3.29
C GLY A 237 -21.36 3.31 3.53
N HIS A 238 -21.51 2.17 2.86
CA HIS A 238 -20.83 1.01 3.41
C HIS A 238 -20.30 -0.04 2.45
N THR A 239 -21.07 -0.50 1.48
CA THR A 239 -20.73 -1.77 0.82
C THR A 239 -21.00 -1.73 -0.67
N LEU A 240 -20.06 -2.25 -1.41
CA LEU A 240 -20.19 -2.52 -2.84
C LEU A 240 -20.57 -3.95 -3.10
#